data_5555bcd25577c76bfec3e1950fc18dd6
#
_entry.id   5555bcd25577c76bfec3e1950fc18dd6
#
_cell.length_a   1.000
_cell.length_b   1.000
_cell.length_c   1.000
_cell.angle_alpha   90.00
_cell.angle_beta   90.00
_cell.angle_gamma   90.00
#
_symmetry.space_group_name_H-M   'P 1'
#
loop_
_entity.id
_entity.type
_entity.pdbx_description
1 polymer ?
#
loop_
_entity_poly.entity_id
_entity_poly.type
_entity_poly.pdbx_seq_one_letter_code
_entity_poly.pdbx_strand_id
1 'polypeptide(L)'
;LSYRLMPSENWNFSVFGKYYHQFVGGPIATSSNQSEYVRTTRDVSSMGYGAAGTYFILPGLQAKLSYEKAYRLPTIEEMFGDEGLEMGDIGIKPENSDNLNLNLSYTRTFGKHSVYVEGGLIYRNTKDYIQRSIADLSGGKSAATYINYGKVLTKGFNVSARYGFGRWLSVGGNF
;
A
#
# COMPACT_ATOMS: atom_id res chain seq x y z
N LEU A 1 -14.79 7.08 5.24
CA LEU A 1 -15.64 8.17 4.74
C LEU A 1 -15.07 8.69 3.43
N SER A 2 -15.88 8.86 2.42
CA SER A 2 -15.44 9.43 1.13
C SER A 2 -16.43 10.48 0.65
N TYR A 3 -15.92 11.49 -0.03
CA TYR A 3 -16.70 12.54 -0.63
C TYR A 3 -16.23 12.78 -2.08
N ARG A 4 -17.18 12.93 -3.00
CA ARG A 4 -16.91 13.18 -4.43
C ARG A 4 -17.48 14.51 -4.84
N LEU A 5 -16.68 15.29 -5.56
CA LEU A 5 -17.02 16.58 -6.15
C LEU A 5 -16.85 16.50 -7.66
N MET A 6 -17.84 17.00 -8.39
CA MET A 6 -17.79 17.15 -9.86
C MET A 6 -18.10 18.60 -10.22
N PRO A 7 -17.12 19.50 -10.13
CA PRO A 7 -17.36 20.94 -10.36
C PRO A 7 -17.67 21.28 -11.81
N SER A 8 -17.32 20.42 -12.76
CA SER A 8 -17.68 20.51 -14.18
C SER A 8 -17.65 19.13 -14.82
N GLU A 9 -18.13 19.01 -16.08
CA GLU A 9 -18.10 17.76 -16.84
C GLU A 9 -16.67 17.24 -17.08
N ASN A 10 -15.67 18.12 -17.04
CA ASN A 10 -14.27 17.78 -17.30
C ASN A 10 -13.48 17.39 -16.03
N TRP A 11 -14.03 17.63 -14.84
CA TRP A 11 -13.37 17.40 -13.57
C TRP A 11 -14.16 16.45 -12.67
N ASN A 12 -13.46 15.50 -12.10
CA ASN A 12 -13.98 14.63 -11.06
C ASN A 12 -12.98 14.56 -9.91
N PHE A 13 -13.38 15.01 -8.74
CA PHE A 13 -12.57 15.01 -7.53
C PHE A 13 -13.16 14.10 -6.48
N SER A 14 -12.30 13.33 -5.80
CA SER A 14 -12.69 12.57 -4.62
C SER A 14 -11.66 12.75 -3.50
N VAL A 15 -12.15 12.88 -2.27
CA VAL A 15 -11.36 12.87 -1.06
C VAL A 15 -11.89 11.80 -0.13
N PHE A 16 -11.01 11.16 0.62
CA PHE A 16 -11.41 10.11 1.55
C PHE A 16 -10.53 10.08 2.79
N GLY A 17 -11.12 9.60 3.88
CA GLY A 17 -10.41 9.29 5.12
C GLY A 17 -10.65 7.83 5.51
N LYS A 18 -9.61 7.19 6.05
CA LYS A 18 -9.64 5.81 6.55
C LYS A 18 -9.16 5.82 8.00
N TYR A 19 -9.93 5.20 8.88
CA TYR A 19 -9.51 4.96 10.25
C TYR A 19 -9.12 3.50 10.40
N TYR A 20 -7.91 3.28 10.89
CA TYR A 20 -7.37 1.96 11.19
C TYR A 20 -7.34 1.81 12.71
N HIS A 21 -7.91 0.74 13.21
CA HIS A 21 -7.90 0.42 14.62
C HIS A 21 -7.72 -1.09 14.80
N GLN A 22 -6.85 -1.45 15.71
CA GLN A 22 -6.57 -2.84 16.05
C GLN A 22 -6.36 -2.95 17.56
N PHE A 23 -7.16 -3.80 18.19
CA PHE A 23 -6.98 -4.20 19.57
C PHE A 23 -6.65 -5.68 19.60
N VAL A 24 -5.51 -6.02 20.17
CA VAL A 24 -5.03 -7.39 20.24
C VAL A 24 -4.46 -7.70 21.61
N GLY A 25 -4.54 -8.97 22.00
CA GLY A 25 -3.91 -9.49 23.22
C GLY A 25 -3.20 -10.81 22.92
N GLY A 26 -2.06 -10.98 23.52
CA GLY A 26 -1.26 -12.18 23.35
C GLY A 26 -0.18 -12.33 24.39
N PRO A 27 0.46 -13.50 24.46
CA PRO A 27 1.62 -13.73 25.31
C PRO A 27 2.86 -13.06 24.76
N ILE A 28 3.66 -12.42 25.61
CA ILE A 28 5.01 -11.97 25.30
C ILE A 28 6.02 -12.66 26.22
N ALA A 29 7.17 -13.03 25.66
CA ALA A 29 8.26 -13.57 26.46
C ALA A 29 8.85 -12.48 27.33
N THR A 30 8.98 -12.73 28.64
CA THR A 30 9.58 -11.80 29.61
C THR A 30 11.03 -12.12 29.90
N SER A 31 11.49 -13.32 29.52
CA SER A 31 12.86 -13.74 29.66
C SER A 31 13.54 -13.96 28.32
N SER A 32 14.85 -13.72 28.26
CA SER A 32 15.66 -13.97 27.05
C SER A 32 15.69 -15.43 26.63
N ASN A 33 15.27 -16.35 27.49
CA ASN A 33 15.20 -17.79 27.20
C ASN A 33 13.81 -18.24 26.73
N GLN A 34 12.85 -17.31 26.60
CA GLN A 34 11.45 -17.61 26.28
C GLN A 34 10.79 -18.60 27.25
N SER A 35 11.25 -18.65 28.50
CA SER A 35 10.74 -19.57 29.51
C SER A 35 9.56 -19.02 30.31
N GLU A 36 9.35 -17.72 30.24
CA GLU A 36 8.28 -17.03 30.95
C GLU A 36 7.50 -16.13 29.98
N TYR A 37 6.21 -16.22 30.05
CA TYR A 37 5.28 -15.44 29.23
C TYR A 37 4.31 -14.65 30.10
N VAL A 38 4.10 -13.40 29.75
CA VAL A 38 3.06 -12.54 30.33
C VAL A 38 2.07 -12.15 29.25
N ARG A 39 0.79 -12.34 29.55
CA ARG A 39 -0.26 -11.88 28.64
C ARG A 39 -0.37 -10.38 28.67
N THR A 40 -0.24 -9.78 27.52
CA THR A 40 -0.36 -8.34 27.37
C THR A 40 -1.33 -7.99 26.25
N THR A 41 -1.80 -6.75 26.27
CA THR A 41 -2.71 -6.23 25.26
C THR A 41 -2.12 -4.99 24.61
N ARG A 42 -2.46 -4.76 23.35
CA ARG A 42 -2.08 -3.57 22.63
C ARG A 42 -3.24 -3.01 21.83
N ASP A 43 -3.35 -1.71 21.87
CA ASP A 43 -4.27 -0.91 21.07
C ASP A 43 -3.44 -0.06 20.09
N VAL A 44 -3.72 -0.21 18.81
CA VAL A 44 -3.05 0.54 17.75
C VAL A 44 -4.09 1.20 16.86
N SER A 45 -3.99 2.50 16.70
CA SER A 45 -4.84 3.25 15.80
C SER A 45 -4.03 4.19 14.91
N SER A 46 -4.51 4.39 13.69
CA SER A 46 -3.91 5.31 12.72
C SER A 46 -4.98 5.88 11.80
N MET A 47 -4.75 7.07 11.29
CA MET A 47 -5.67 7.73 10.38
C MET A 47 -4.99 8.00 9.05
N GLY A 48 -5.47 7.34 8.00
CA GLY A 48 -5.07 7.56 6.62
C GLY A 48 -6.04 8.51 5.91
N TYR A 49 -5.56 9.14 4.88
CA TYR A 49 -6.35 10.04 4.03
C TYR A 49 -5.83 10.03 2.61
N GLY A 50 -6.65 10.46 1.68
CA GLY A 50 -6.25 10.58 0.29
C GLY A 50 -7.19 11.45 -0.51
N ALA A 51 -6.70 11.80 -1.69
CA ALA A 51 -7.42 12.53 -2.69
C ALA A 51 -7.11 11.97 -4.08
N ALA A 52 -8.09 11.96 -4.95
CA ALA A 52 -7.93 11.59 -6.35
C ALA A 52 -8.67 12.57 -7.24
N GLY A 53 -8.08 12.92 -8.37
CA GLY A 53 -8.67 13.77 -9.37
C GLY A 53 -8.55 13.14 -10.75
N THR A 54 -9.60 13.30 -11.55
CA THR A 54 -9.60 12.96 -12.98
C THR A 54 -9.91 14.22 -13.77
N TYR A 55 -9.10 14.48 -14.78
CA TYR A 55 -9.31 15.57 -15.73
C TYR A 55 -9.43 15.02 -17.13
N PHE A 56 -10.54 15.35 -17.79
CA PHE A 56 -10.79 15.00 -19.19
C PHE A 56 -10.25 16.11 -20.07
N ILE A 57 -9.04 15.89 -20.64
CA ILE A 57 -8.31 16.89 -21.43
C ILE A 57 -9.00 17.09 -22.78
N LEU A 58 -9.33 15.99 -23.44
CA LEU A 58 -10.03 15.91 -24.73
C LEU A 58 -10.94 14.68 -24.72
N PRO A 59 -11.91 14.58 -25.63
CA PRO A 59 -12.65 13.34 -25.82
C PRO A 59 -11.71 12.16 -26.03
N GLY A 60 -11.76 11.18 -25.12
CA GLY A 60 -10.91 10.01 -25.13
C GLY A 60 -9.54 10.19 -24.45
N LEU A 61 -9.12 11.39 -24.07
CA LEU A 61 -7.87 11.63 -23.35
C LEU A 61 -8.16 12.12 -21.93
N GLN A 62 -7.73 11.35 -20.93
CA GLN A 62 -7.91 11.70 -19.53
C GLN A 62 -6.62 11.52 -18.74
N ALA A 63 -6.44 12.38 -17.74
CA ALA A 63 -5.40 12.29 -16.74
C ALA A 63 -6.02 12.00 -15.37
N LYS A 64 -5.42 11.08 -14.63
CA LYS A 64 -5.79 10.77 -13.24
C LYS A 64 -4.57 10.98 -12.35
N LEU A 65 -4.76 11.73 -11.28
CA LEU A 65 -3.77 11.92 -10.24
C LEU A 65 -4.38 11.47 -8.92
N SER A 66 -3.67 10.66 -8.17
CA SER A 66 -4.09 10.26 -6.84
C SER A 66 -2.95 10.31 -5.85
N TYR A 67 -3.27 10.74 -4.65
CA TYR A 67 -2.41 10.69 -3.48
C TYR A 67 -3.11 9.99 -2.34
N GLU A 68 -2.41 9.10 -1.65
CA GLU A 68 -2.92 8.41 -0.47
C GLU A 68 -1.83 8.29 0.61
N LYS A 69 -2.17 8.73 1.81
CA LYS A 69 -1.47 8.38 3.04
C LYS A 69 -2.10 7.12 3.60
N ALA A 70 -1.40 5.99 3.49
CA ALA A 70 -1.89 4.68 3.93
C ALA A 70 -1.07 4.14 5.10
N TYR A 71 -1.71 3.33 5.93
CA TYR A 71 -1.08 2.64 7.05
C TYR A 71 -1.30 1.14 6.94
N ARG A 72 -0.26 0.35 7.29
CA ARG A 72 -0.36 -1.07 7.53
C ARG A 72 -0.14 -1.34 9.02
N LEU A 73 -1.16 -1.84 9.67
CA LEU A 73 -1.05 -2.24 11.08
C LEU A 73 -0.17 -3.49 11.21
N PRO A 74 0.60 -3.61 12.30
CA PRO A 74 1.37 -4.82 12.57
C PRO A 74 0.47 -6.04 12.69
N THR A 75 0.96 -7.19 12.25
CA THR A 75 0.28 -8.46 12.48
C THR A 75 0.45 -8.93 13.93
N ILE A 76 -0.35 -9.92 14.34
CA ILE A 76 -0.23 -10.52 15.67
C ILE A 76 1.15 -11.14 15.87
N GLU A 77 1.68 -11.82 14.84
CA GLU A 77 3.01 -12.43 14.87
C GLU A 77 4.13 -11.38 14.98
N GLU A 78 4.01 -10.25 14.31
CA GLU A 78 4.97 -9.15 14.41
C GLU A 78 5.01 -8.53 15.80
N MET A 79 3.88 -8.50 16.52
CA MET A 79 3.77 -7.93 17.86
C MET A 79 4.10 -8.93 18.98
N PHE A 80 3.66 -10.18 18.84
CA PHE A 80 3.75 -11.18 19.91
C PHE A 80 4.68 -12.34 19.60
N GLY A 81 5.12 -12.49 18.32
CA GLY A 81 5.90 -13.62 17.87
C GLY A 81 5.09 -14.91 17.75
N ASP A 82 5.78 -15.99 17.54
CA ASP A 82 5.26 -17.34 17.70
C ASP A 82 5.88 -17.99 18.95
N GLU A 83 5.29 -19.06 19.44
CA GLU A 83 5.77 -19.71 20.67
C GLU A 83 7.10 -20.50 20.51
N GLY A 84 7.80 -20.32 19.39
CA GLY A 84 8.97 -21.13 19.08
C GLY A 84 10.17 -20.38 18.54
N LEU A 85 10.07 -19.82 17.34
CA LEU A 85 11.21 -19.34 16.56
C LEU A 85 11.25 -17.81 16.39
N GLU A 86 10.14 -17.14 16.62
CA GLU A 86 10.00 -15.70 16.39
C GLU A 86 9.66 -14.96 17.68
N MET A 87 10.43 -13.94 17.97
CA MET A 87 10.14 -12.99 19.05
C MET A 87 9.37 -11.82 18.45
N GLY A 88 8.18 -11.55 18.97
CA GLY A 88 7.45 -10.34 18.62
C GLY A 88 8.09 -9.11 19.27
N ASP A 89 7.82 -7.96 18.67
CA ASP A 89 8.07 -6.66 19.28
C ASP A 89 6.74 -5.94 19.50
N ILE A 90 6.29 -5.89 20.75
CA ILE A 90 5.04 -5.19 21.10
C ILE A 90 5.13 -3.68 20.86
N GLY A 91 6.33 -3.13 20.77
CA GLY A 91 6.62 -1.73 20.48
C GLY A 91 6.56 -1.38 18.98
N ILE A 92 6.43 -2.39 18.09
CA ILE A 92 6.48 -2.16 16.65
C ILE A 92 5.39 -1.18 16.19
N LYS A 93 5.78 -0.22 15.36
CA LYS A 93 4.88 0.83 14.87
C LYS A 93 4.23 0.40 13.56
N PRO A 94 3.01 0.89 13.26
CA PRO A 94 2.44 0.71 11.94
C PRO A 94 3.34 1.29 10.84
N GLU A 95 3.48 0.55 9.74
CA GLU A 95 4.06 1.12 8.53
C GLU A 95 3.15 2.24 8.02
N ASN A 96 3.76 3.27 7.48
CA ASN A 96 3.02 4.30 6.77
C ASN A 96 3.64 4.56 5.41
N SER A 97 2.80 4.84 4.42
CA SER A 97 3.25 5.09 3.06
C SER A 97 2.55 6.30 2.46
N ASP A 98 3.34 7.11 1.77
CA ASP A 98 2.87 8.15 0.89
C ASP A 98 2.86 7.58 -0.53
N ASN A 99 1.68 7.45 -1.13
CA ASN A 99 1.49 6.87 -2.45
C ASN A 99 1.00 7.95 -3.41
N LEU A 100 1.75 8.21 -4.46
CA LEU A 100 1.39 9.12 -5.53
C LEU A 100 1.32 8.34 -6.84
N ASN A 101 0.20 8.44 -7.54
CA ASN A 101 0.00 7.78 -8.83
C ASN A 101 -0.49 8.81 -9.84
N LEU A 102 0.16 8.85 -10.99
CA LEU A 102 -0.27 9.60 -12.15
C LEU A 102 -0.55 8.62 -13.28
N ASN A 103 -1.71 8.72 -13.89
CA ASN A 103 -2.12 7.90 -15.01
C ASN A 103 -2.66 8.76 -16.14
N LEU A 104 -2.20 8.51 -17.35
CA LEU A 104 -2.66 9.15 -18.57
C LEU A 104 -3.21 8.08 -19.50
N SER A 105 -4.46 8.19 -19.91
CA SER A 105 -5.09 7.22 -20.81
C SER A 105 -5.72 7.91 -22.01
N TYR A 106 -5.54 7.27 -23.17
CA TYR A 106 -6.10 7.72 -24.44
C TYR A 106 -6.89 6.59 -25.10
N THR A 107 -8.11 6.89 -25.46
CA THR A 107 -9.00 5.98 -26.20
C THR A 107 -9.51 6.67 -27.45
N ARG A 108 -9.40 6.03 -28.59
CA ARG A 108 -9.96 6.53 -29.84
C ARG A 108 -10.53 5.40 -30.68
N THR A 109 -11.69 5.65 -31.25
CA THR A 109 -12.32 4.75 -32.22
C THR A 109 -12.50 5.49 -33.53
N PHE A 110 -12.06 4.91 -34.65
CA PHE A 110 -12.21 5.46 -35.98
C PHE A 110 -12.54 4.33 -36.97
N GLY A 111 -13.74 4.39 -37.53
CA GLY A 111 -14.27 3.32 -38.37
C GLY A 111 -14.36 1.99 -37.62
N LYS A 112 -13.66 0.95 -38.12
CA LYS A 112 -13.57 -0.36 -37.46
C LYS A 112 -12.35 -0.51 -36.53
N HIS A 113 -11.56 0.55 -36.36
CA HIS A 113 -10.35 0.54 -35.54
C HIS A 113 -10.64 1.13 -34.18
N SER A 114 -10.11 0.52 -33.13
CA SER A 114 -10.11 1.04 -31.78
C SER A 114 -8.68 1.01 -31.22
N VAL A 115 -8.26 2.10 -30.59
CA VAL A 115 -6.94 2.23 -29.98
C VAL A 115 -7.15 2.66 -28.54
N TYR A 116 -6.45 1.97 -27.64
CA TYR A 116 -6.32 2.35 -26.24
C TYR A 116 -4.84 2.35 -25.85
N VAL A 117 -4.38 3.43 -25.26
CA VAL A 117 -3.03 3.56 -24.72
C VAL A 117 -3.12 4.15 -23.33
N GLU A 118 -2.38 3.59 -22.40
CA GLU A 118 -2.30 4.03 -21.02
C GLU A 118 -0.86 4.05 -20.54
N GLY A 119 -0.47 5.13 -19.85
CA GLY A 119 0.81 5.24 -19.18
C GLY A 119 0.61 5.70 -17.74
N GLY A 120 1.32 5.07 -16.81
CA GLY A 120 1.25 5.37 -15.40
C GLY A 120 2.61 5.57 -14.76
N LEU A 121 2.68 6.48 -13.80
CA LEU A 121 3.82 6.70 -12.92
C LEU A 121 3.41 6.39 -11.49
N ILE A 122 4.24 5.64 -10.78
CA ILE A 122 4.02 5.23 -9.39
C ILE A 122 5.18 5.74 -8.55
N TYR A 123 4.84 6.41 -7.48
CA TYR A 123 5.78 6.83 -6.46
C TYR A 123 5.24 6.41 -5.10
N ARG A 124 6.01 5.60 -4.36
CA ARG A 124 5.67 5.17 -3.01
C ARG A 124 6.86 5.38 -2.09
N ASN A 125 6.64 6.11 -1.01
CA ASN A 125 7.60 6.30 0.06
C ASN A 125 7.04 5.68 1.34
N THR A 126 7.55 4.50 1.71
CA THR A 126 7.14 3.78 2.92
C THR A 126 8.13 4.12 4.04
N LYS A 127 7.59 4.53 5.18
CA LYS A 127 8.33 4.82 6.42
C LYS A 127 7.94 3.80 7.48
N ASP A 128 8.85 3.60 8.44
CA ASP A 128 8.66 2.61 9.52
C ASP A 128 8.36 1.21 8.98
N TYR A 129 9.02 0.86 7.86
CA TYR A 129 8.85 -0.44 7.21
C TYR A 129 9.12 -1.57 8.19
N ILE A 130 8.17 -2.51 8.34
CA ILE A 130 8.31 -3.65 9.24
C ILE A 130 9.08 -4.73 8.52
N GLN A 131 10.26 -5.04 9.04
CA GLN A 131 11.17 -6.03 8.49
C GLN A 131 11.52 -7.09 9.52
N ARG A 132 11.60 -8.33 9.08
CA ARG A 132 12.15 -9.42 9.87
C ARG A 132 13.64 -9.21 10.06
N SER A 133 14.10 -9.36 11.29
CA SER A 133 15.50 -9.21 11.70
C SER A 133 15.90 -10.36 12.63
N ILE A 134 17.14 -10.37 13.03
CA ILE A 134 17.67 -11.34 13.99
C ILE A 134 18.01 -10.60 15.28
N ALA A 135 17.49 -11.08 16.39
CA ALA A 135 17.88 -10.61 17.72
C ALA A 135 18.83 -11.62 18.37
N ASP A 136 19.90 -11.11 18.91
CA ASP A 136 20.84 -11.92 19.69
C ASP A 136 20.28 -12.10 21.10
N LEU A 137 20.18 -13.35 21.51
CA LEU A 137 19.75 -13.75 22.85
C LEU A 137 20.95 -14.06 23.71
N SER A 138 20.80 -13.99 25.03
CA SER A 138 21.85 -14.42 25.96
C SER A 138 22.21 -15.89 25.78
N GLY A 139 23.48 -16.23 25.90
CA GLY A 139 23.98 -17.60 25.72
C GLY A 139 24.28 -17.99 24.28
N GLY A 140 24.50 -17.03 23.38
CA GLY A 140 24.88 -17.29 21.99
C GLY A 140 23.75 -17.82 21.10
N LYS A 141 22.52 -17.66 21.54
CA LYS A 141 21.33 -18.00 20.76
C LYS A 141 20.84 -16.78 20.00
N SER A 142 20.22 -16.99 18.83
CA SER A 142 19.57 -15.96 18.04
C SER A 142 18.12 -16.35 17.77
N ALA A 143 17.23 -15.38 17.76
CA ALA A 143 15.85 -15.56 17.37
C ALA A 143 15.46 -14.55 16.27
N ALA A 144 14.52 -14.91 15.44
CA ALA A 144 13.92 -13.97 14.50
C ALA A 144 13.04 -12.98 15.27
N THR A 145 13.09 -11.72 14.89
CA THR A 145 12.29 -10.64 15.46
C THR A 145 11.83 -9.69 14.34
N TYR A 146 11.08 -8.68 14.69
CA TYR A 146 10.60 -7.65 13.76
C TYR A 146 11.04 -6.27 14.22
N ILE A 147 11.46 -5.46 13.28
CA ILE A 147 11.89 -4.08 13.53
C ILE A 147 11.24 -3.13 12.53
N ASN A 148 11.07 -1.88 12.91
CA ASN A 148 10.76 -0.83 11.97
C ASN A 148 12.05 -0.36 11.29
N TYR A 149 12.23 -0.69 10.02
CA TYR A 149 13.40 -0.34 9.24
C TYR A 149 13.15 0.90 8.38
N GLY A 150 13.76 2.01 8.72
CA GLY A 150 13.92 3.24 7.95
C GLY A 150 12.86 3.56 6.90
N LYS A 151 13.31 3.75 5.67
CA LYS A 151 12.48 4.14 4.52
C LYS A 151 12.70 3.20 3.34
N VAL A 152 11.61 2.86 2.67
CA VAL A 152 11.64 2.16 1.38
C VAL A 152 11.00 3.04 0.32
N LEU A 153 11.78 3.41 -0.70
CA LEU A 153 11.33 4.23 -1.80
C LEU A 153 11.12 3.34 -3.04
N THR A 154 9.89 3.30 -3.53
CA THR A 154 9.53 2.61 -4.76
C THR A 154 9.13 3.63 -5.82
N LYS A 155 9.75 3.54 -6.99
CA LYS A 155 9.39 4.32 -8.17
C LYS A 155 9.19 3.34 -9.32
N GLY A 156 8.16 3.56 -10.10
CA GLY A 156 7.86 2.71 -11.23
C GLY A 156 7.05 3.41 -12.28
N PHE A 157 6.99 2.81 -13.44
CA PHE A 157 6.10 3.20 -14.51
C PHE A 157 5.50 1.94 -15.14
N ASN A 158 4.34 2.12 -15.73
CA ASN A 158 3.68 1.08 -16.50
C ASN A 158 3.15 1.69 -17.80
N VAL A 159 3.17 0.90 -18.86
CA VAL A 159 2.58 1.27 -20.15
C VAL A 159 1.76 0.11 -20.64
N SER A 160 0.55 0.37 -21.09
CA SER A 160 -0.28 -0.62 -21.76
C SER A 160 -0.85 -0.04 -23.05
N ALA A 161 -0.95 -0.89 -24.07
CA ALA A 161 -1.56 -0.54 -25.33
C ALA A 161 -2.44 -1.68 -25.82
N ARG A 162 -3.57 -1.32 -26.42
CA ARG A 162 -4.49 -2.25 -27.03
C ARG A 162 -4.98 -1.69 -28.36
N TYR A 163 -4.99 -2.54 -29.36
CA TYR A 163 -5.54 -2.26 -30.67
C TYR A 163 -6.63 -3.28 -31.01
N GLY A 164 -7.74 -2.83 -31.55
CA GLY A 164 -8.83 -3.67 -32.00
C GLY A 164 -9.24 -3.33 -33.44
N PHE A 165 -9.60 -4.35 -34.21
CA PHE A 165 -10.14 -4.22 -35.56
C PHE A 165 -11.50 -4.93 -35.65
N GLY A 166 -12.60 -4.17 -35.66
CA GLY A 166 -13.95 -4.68 -35.69
C GLY A 166 -14.24 -5.67 -34.55
N ARG A 167 -14.86 -6.80 -34.90
CA ARG A 167 -15.10 -7.92 -33.98
C ARG A 167 -14.07 -9.06 -34.14
N TRP A 168 -13.11 -8.90 -35.04
CA TRP A 168 -12.27 -9.99 -35.51
C TRP A 168 -10.91 -10.07 -34.83
N LEU A 169 -10.35 -8.93 -34.43
CA LEU A 169 -9.00 -8.88 -33.89
C LEU A 169 -8.92 -7.93 -32.71
N SER A 170 -8.27 -8.37 -31.64
CA SER A 170 -7.83 -7.53 -30.52
C SER A 170 -6.44 -7.97 -30.09
N VAL A 171 -5.49 -7.04 -30.09
CA VAL A 171 -4.10 -7.26 -29.65
C VAL A 171 -3.76 -6.24 -28.59
N GLY A 172 -3.12 -6.69 -27.53
CA GLY A 172 -2.69 -5.82 -26.44
C GLY A 172 -1.42 -6.30 -25.79
N GLY A 173 -0.70 -5.36 -25.17
CA GLY A 173 0.53 -5.63 -24.43
C GLY A 173 0.68 -4.65 -23.28
N ASN A 174 1.41 -5.09 -22.25
CA ASN A 174 1.75 -4.29 -21.07
C ASN A 174 3.26 -4.41 -20.80
N PHE A 175 3.79 -3.31 -20.27
CA PHE A 175 5.16 -3.24 -19.77
C PHE A 175 5.17 -2.56 -18.40
#